data_2b0643a99e33d674143bb28034fbbed7
#
_entry.id   2b0643a99e33d674143bb28034fbbed7
#
_cell.length_a   1.000
_cell.length_b   1.000
_cell.length_c   1.000
_cell.angle_alpha   90.00
_cell.angle_beta   90.00
_cell.angle_gamma   90.00
#
_symmetry.space_group_name_H-M   'P 1'
#
loop_
_entity.id
_entity.type
_entity.pdbx_description
1 polymer ?
#
loop_
_entity_poly.entity_id
_entity_poly.type
_entity_poly.pdbx_seq_one_letter_code
_entity_poly.pdbx_strand_id
1 'polypeptide(L)'
;MDTHSVVRLKFRSHFDMLDFVQVVCEETGQLVGLEEDSLHWVSVAVRESVINAIKHGNREVEEKLVTVEFTLTPATEPTQLQIRVVDQGEGFDPVEVADPLAP
;
A
#
# COMPACT_ATOMS: atom_id res chain seq x y z
N MET A 1 -5.61 -11.77 -21.45
CA MET A 1 -5.16 -10.38 -21.60
C MET A 1 -5.02 -9.75 -20.22
N ASP A 2 -3.89 -9.17 -19.96
CA ASP A 2 -3.65 -8.56 -18.66
C ASP A 2 -4.43 -7.25 -18.53
N THR A 3 -5.25 -7.14 -17.48
CA THR A 3 -6.11 -5.99 -17.26
C THR A 3 -5.65 -5.11 -16.12
N HIS A 4 -4.52 -5.39 -15.52
CA HIS A 4 -3.99 -4.61 -14.41
C HIS A 4 -2.47 -4.67 -14.36
N SER A 5 -1.90 -3.69 -13.64
CA SER A 5 -0.47 -3.66 -13.33
C SER A 5 -0.29 -3.71 -11.83
N VAL A 6 0.75 -4.37 -11.37
CA VAL A 6 1.03 -4.49 -9.94
C VAL A 6 2.43 -3.97 -9.64
N VAL A 7 2.53 -3.07 -8.66
CA VAL A 7 3.80 -2.68 -8.07
C VAL A 7 3.83 -3.28 -6.66
N ARG A 8 4.86 -4.06 -6.37
CA ARG A 8 4.96 -4.75 -5.09
C ARG A 8 6.26 -4.36 -4.40
N LEU A 9 6.13 -3.90 -3.16
CA LEU A 9 7.27 -3.59 -2.30
C LEU A 9 7.31 -4.61 -1.18
N LYS A 10 8.46 -5.23 -0.99
CA LYS A 10 8.64 -6.22 0.06
C LYS A 10 9.90 -5.87 0.84
N PHE A 11 9.77 -5.69 2.13
CA PHE A 11 10.88 -5.18 2.94
C PHE A 11 10.80 -5.70 4.37
N ARG A 12 11.92 -5.62 5.08
CA ARG A 12 11.99 -6.00 6.48
C ARG A 12 11.20 -5.02 7.35
N SER A 13 10.89 -5.42 8.57
CA SER A 13 10.06 -4.63 9.50
C SER A 13 10.84 -3.45 10.07
N HIS A 14 11.13 -2.50 9.20
CA HIS A 14 11.84 -1.26 9.52
C HIS A 14 11.01 -0.04 9.14
N PHE A 15 10.98 0.94 10.02
CA PHE A 15 10.22 2.17 9.77
C PHE A 15 10.86 3.08 8.71
N ASP A 16 12.13 2.90 8.42
CA ASP A 16 12.82 3.71 7.41
C ASP A 16 12.32 3.48 5.99
N MET A 17 11.51 2.44 5.76
CA MET A 17 10.88 2.21 4.46
C MET A 17 9.58 3.02 4.27
N LEU A 18 9.10 3.68 5.32
CA LEU A 18 7.82 4.41 5.24
C LEU A 18 7.84 5.52 4.20
N ASP A 19 8.93 6.26 4.10
CA ASP A 19 9.02 7.35 3.12
C ASP A 19 9.00 6.82 1.69
N PHE A 20 9.64 5.69 1.46
CA PHE A 20 9.64 5.06 0.14
C PHE A 20 8.22 4.59 -0.24
N VAL A 21 7.54 3.96 0.70
CA VAL A 21 6.15 3.55 0.48
C VAL A 21 5.28 4.75 0.14
N GLN A 22 5.49 5.87 0.83
CA GLN A 22 4.73 7.09 0.58
C GLN A 22 4.94 7.60 -0.83
N VAL A 23 6.19 7.61 -1.32
CA VAL A 23 6.50 8.06 -2.68
C VAL A 23 5.74 7.20 -3.70
N VAL A 24 5.76 5.88 -3.55
CA VAL A 24 5.06 4.99 -4.47
C VAL A 24 3.55 5.21 -4.38
N CYS A 25 3.03 5.43 -3.18
CA CYS A 25 1.62 5.72 -2.97
C CYS A 25 1.21 7.00 -3.72
N GLU A 26 2.00 8.05 -3.60
CA GLU A 26 1.74 9.32 -4.28
C GLU A 26 1.81 9.17 -5.79
N GLU A 27 2.83 8.49 -6.29
CA GLU A 27 3.01 8.29 -7.73
C GLU A 27 1.87 7.46 -8.33
N THR A 28 1.50 6.36 -7.69
CA THR A 28 0.40 5.54 -8.19
C THR A 28 -0.94 6.24 -8.07
N GLY A 29 -1.14 7.00 -6.99
CA GLY A 29 -2.36 7.79 -6.82
C GLY A 29 -2.52 8.84 -7.90
N GLN A 30 -1.44 9.50 -8.29
CA GLN A 30 -1.46 10.49 -9.37
C GLN A 30 -1.81 9.83 -10.71
N LEU A 31 -1.29 8.63 -10.94
CA LEU A 31 -1.58 7.90 -12.18
C LEU A 31 -3.07 7.62 -12.36
N VAL A 32 -3.81 7.40 -11.27
CA VAL A 32 -5.25 7.15 -11.35
C VAL A 32 -6.08 8.42 -11.17
N GLY A 33 -5.43 9.57 -11.09
CA GLY A 33 -6.12 10.86 -11.06
C GLY A 33 -6.68 11.27 -9.72
N LEU A 34 -6.11 10.79 -8.62
CA LEU A 34 -6.55 11.21 -7.29
C LEU A 34 -6.22 12.70 -7.08
N GLU A 35 -7.18 13.42 -6.50
CA GLU A 35 -6.97 14.79 -6.08
C GLU A 35 -6.04 14.83 -4.88
N GLU A 36 -5.45 15.99 -4.63
CA GLU A 36 -4.46 16.19 -3.58
C GLU A 36 -4.98 15.76 -2.20
N ASP A 37 -6.22 16.14 -1.87
CA ASP A 37 -6.80 15.78 -0.57
C ASP A 37 -7.01 14.28 -0.44
N SER A 38 -7.53 13.65 -1.48
CA SER A 38 -7.73 12.18 -1.49
C SER A 38 -6.40 11.46 -1.38
N LEU A 39 -5.40 11.94 -2.11
CA LEU A 39 -4.06 11.38 -2.09
C LEU A 39 -3.45 11.45 -0.69
N HIS A 40 -3.63 12.58 -0.01
CA HIS A 40 -3.17 12.75 1.36
C HIS A 40 -3.78 11.69 2.30
N TRP A 41 -5.10 11.52 2.25
CA TRP A 41 -5.77 10.57 3.14
C TRP A 41 -5.41 9.13 2.83
N VAL A 42 -5.22 8.79 1.55
CA VAL A 42 -4.75 7.46 1.17
C VAL A 42 -3.35 7.23 1.73
N SER A 43 -2.46 8.21 1.59
CA SER A 43 -1.09 8.12 2.10
C SER A 43 -1.07 7.93 3.62
N VAL A 44 -1.92 8.64 4.35
CA VAL A 44 -2.04 8.49 5.81
C VAL A 44 -2.51 7.08 6.16
N ALA A 45 -3.53 6.57 5.46
CA ALA A 45 -4.06 5.24 5.74
C ALA A 45 -3.02 4.15 5.47
N VAL A 46 -2.29 4.27 4.37
CA VAL A 46 -1.25 3.29 4.02
C VAL A 46 -0.12 3.34 5.06
N ARG A 47 0.31 4.54 5.44
CA ARG A 47 1.36 4.71 6.46
C ARG A 47 0.96 4.05 7.77
N GLU A 48 -0.27 4.29 8.24
CA GLU A 48 -0.77 3.66 9.46
C GLU A 48 -0.83 2.14 9.33
N SER A 49 -1.25 1.63 8.18
CA SER A 49 -1.32 0.20 7.93
C SER A 49 0.06 -0.45 7.98
N VAL A 50 1.07 0.21 7.40
CA VAL A 50 2.44 -0.31 7.43
C VAL A 50 3.00 -0.27 8.85
N ILE A 51 2.76 0.82 9.58
CA ILE A 51 3.19 0.92 10.98
C ILE A 51 2.57 -0.20 11.81
N ASN A 52 1.27 -0.45 11.62
CA ASN A 52 0.58 -1.53 12.32
C ASN A 52 1.12 -2.91 11.93
N ALA A 53 1.45 -3.10 10.66
CA ALA A 53 2.04 -4.35 10.20
C ALA A 53 3.39 -4.61 10.88
N ILE A 54 4.22 -3.59 11.01
CA ILE A 54 5.53 -3.71 11.67
C ILE A 54 5.36 -3.95 13.18
N LYS A 55 4.58 -3.09 13.84
CA LYS A 55 4.47 -3.10 15.31
C LYS A 55 3.64 -4.27 15.83
N HIS A 56 2.46 -4.47 15.25
CA HIS A 56 1.47 -5.39 15.79
C HIS A 56 1.44 -6.70 15.03
N GLY A 57 1.50 -6.65 13.71
CA GLY A 57 1.54 -7.86 12.90
C GLY A 57 2.83 -8.62 13.10
N ASN A 58 3.94 -8.01 12.77
CA ASN A 58 5.27 -8.62 12.86
C ASN A 58 5.94 -8.44 14.21
N ARG A 59 5.34 -7.68 15.11
CA ARG A 59 5.85 -7.43 16.48
C ARG A 59 7.29 -6.92 16.49
N GLU A 60 7.63 -6.09 15.50
CA GLU A 60 8.95 -5.51 15.32
C GLU A 60 10.07 -6.55 15.15
N VAL A 61 9.72 -7.78 14.75
CA VAL A 61 10.72 -8.79 14.40
C VAL A 61 11.31 -8.42 13.05
N GLU A 62 12.57 -8.03 13.06
CA GLU A 62 13.23 -7.42 11.90
C GLU A 62 13.21 -8.31 10.65
N GLU A 63 13.38 -9.61 10.82
CA GLU A 63 13.41 -10.56 9.72
C GLU A 63 12.06 -10.81 9.08
N LYS A 64 10.97 -10.48 9.76
CA LYS A 64 9.64 -10.64 9.19
C LYS A 64 9.37 -9.53 8.20
N LEU A 65 8.74 -9.88 7.10
CA LEU A 65 8.57 -8.99 5.97
C LEU A 65 7.20 -8.33 5.97
N VAL A 66 7.18 -7.11 5.45
CA VAL A 66 5.95 -6.39 5.11
C VAL A 66 5.90 -6.31 3.58
N THR A 67 4.75 -6.60 3.02
CA THR A 67 4.51 -6.47 1.59
C THR A 67 3.43 -5.44 1.35
N VAL A 68 3.71 -4.47 0.48
CA VAL A 68 2.72 -3.48 0.07
C VAL A 68 2.53 -3.63 -1.43
N GLU A 69 1.30 -3.92 -1.85
CA GLU A 69 0.96 -4.11 -3.25
C GLU A 69 0.05 -2.99 -3.73
N PHE A 70 0.42 -2.41 -4.86
CA PHE A 70 -0.36 -1.36 -5.50
C PHE A 70 -0.85 -1.93 -6.83
N THR A 71 -2.16 -2.13 -6.95
CA THR A 71 -2.76 -2.68 -8.17
C THR A 71 -3.45 -1.57 -8.92
N LEU A 72 -3.04 -1.37 -10.16
CA LEU A 72 -3.56 -0.33 -11.05
C LEU A 72 -4.42 -0.99 -12.12
N THR A 73 -5.66 -0.53 -12.25
CA THR A 73 -6.63 -1.11 -13.19
C THR A 73 -7.29 -0.01 -14.00
N PRO A 74 -7.39 -0.13 -15.32
CA PRO A 74 -6.70 -1.11 -16.18
C PRO A 74 -5.18 -0.86 -16.24
N ALA A 75 -4.44 -1.77 -16.86
CA ALA A 75 -2.98 -1.67 -16.96
C ALA A 75 -2.53 -0.41 -17.70
N THR A 76 -3.28 0.00 -18.70
CA THR A 76 -3.00 1.22 -19.48
C THR A 76 -4.03 2.28 -19.10
N GLU A 77 -3.55 3.50 -18.84
CA GLU A 77 -4.39 4.61 -18.39
C GLU A 77 -5.28 4.22 -17.21
N PRO A 78 -4.67 3.82 -16.09
CA PRO A 78 -5.41 3.28 -14.97
C PRO A 78 -6.35 4.32 -14.34
N THR A 79 -7.50 3.84 -13.86
CA THR A 79 -8.50 4.66 -13.20
C THR A 79 -8.82 4.20 -11.78
N GLN A 80 -8.30 3.04 -11.39
CA GLN A 80 -8.51 2.48 -10.05
C GLN A 80 -7.18 2.05 -9.45
N LEU A 81 -7.06 2.30 -8.15
CA LEU A 81 -5.90 1.88 -7.37
C LEU A 81 -6.38 1.09 -6.17
N GLN A 82 -5.85 -0.12 -6.02
CA GLN A 82 -6.07 -0.93 -4.84
C GLN A 82 -4.72 -1.11 -4.14
N ILE A 83 -4.70 -0.88 -2.83
CA ILE A 83 -3.47 -1.02 -2.05
C ILE A 83 -3.70 -2.06 -0.98
N ARG A 84 -2.79 -3.02 -0.90
CA ARG A 84 -2.87 -4.11 0.06
C ARG A 84 -1.59 -4.17 0.87
N VAL A 85 -1.73 -4.23 2.20
CA VAL A 85 -0.59 -4.33 3.13
C VAL A 85 -0.69 -5.69 3.82
N VAL A 86 0.39 -6.46 3.75
CA VAL A 86 0.45 -7.82 4.29
C VAL A 86 1.66 -7.94 5.21
N ASP A 87 1.46 -8.49 6.40
CA ASP A 87 2.56 -8.83 7.30
C ASP A 87 2.71 -10.35 7.42
N GLN A 88 3.71 -10.79 8.17
CA GLN A 88 3.97 -12.20 8.43
C GLN A 88 3.61 -12.59 9.86
N GLY A 89 2.78 -11.78 10.50
CA GLY A 89 2.31 -12.07 11.85
C GLY A 89 1.26 -13.16 11.83
N GLU A 90 1.09 -13.81 12.95
CA GLU A 90 0.10 -14.87 13.10
C GLU A 90 -1.27 -14.28 13.36
N GLY A 91 -2.28 -14.79 12.65
CA GLY A 91 -3.66 -14.47 12.90
C GLY A 91 -4.14 -13.13 12.40
N PHE A 92 -3.36 -12.46 11.56
CA PHE A 92 -3.78 -11.18 10.97
C PHE A 92 -4.12 -11.35 9.51
N ASP A 93 -5.25 -10.76 9.12
CA ASP A 93 -5.64 -10.69 7.72
C ASP A 93 -4.92 -9.53 7.04
N PRO A 94 -4.71 -9.60 5.72
CA PRO A 94 -4.18 -8.47 4.97
C PRO A 94 -5.08 -7.25 5.10
N VAL A 95 -4.46 -6.07 5.21
CA VAL A 95 -5.19 -4.81 5.24
C VAL A 95 -5.27 -4.29 3.81
N GLU A 96 -6.48 -4.00 3.36
CA GLU A 96 -6.71 -3.45 2.03
C GLU A 96 -7.19 -2.01 2.14
N VAL A 97 -6.59 -1.16 1.31
CA VAL A 97 -7.04 0.23 1.14
C VAL A 97 -7.56 0.36 -0.27
N ALA A 98 -8.87 0.51 -0.40
CA ALA A 98 -9.50 0.65 -1.71
C ALA A 98 -9.36 2.08 -2.22
N ASP A 99 -9.61 2.24 -3.54
CA ASP A 99 -9.66 3.56 -4.16
C ASP A 99 -10.65 4.45 -3.40
N PRO A 100 -10.22 5.60 -2.85
CA PRO A 100 -11.11 6.47 -2.10
C PRO A 100 -12.18 7.13 -2.95
N LEU A 101 -12.07 7.05 -4.28
CA LEU A 101 -13.11 7.54 -5.19
C LEU A 101 -14.21 6.51 -5.40
N ALA A 102 -14.02 5.28 -4.95
CA ALA A 102 -15.07 4.26 -5.03
C ALA A 102 -16.17 4.57 -4.03
N PRO A 103 -17.43 4.49 -4.44
CA PRO A 103 -18.54 4.74 -3.53
C PRO A 103 -18.67 3.69 -2.44
#